data_dee4121a7ea410f8ddf97e8fb5bb52da
#
_entry.id   dee4121a7ea410f8ddf97e8fb5bb52da
#
_cell.length_a   1.000
_cell.length_b   1.000
_cell.length_c   1.000
_cell.angle_alpha   90.00
_cell.angle_beta   90.00
_cell.angle_gamma   90.00
#
_symmetry.space_group_name_H-M   'P 1'
#
loop_
_entity.id
_entity.type
_entity.pdbx_description
1 polymer ?
#
loop_
_entity_poly.entity_id
_entity_poly.type
_entity_poly.pdbx_seq_one_letter_code
_entity_poly.pdbx_strand_id
1 'polypeptide(L)'
;DGLFSGYDESTRSYDKQSWMYEMGDDGFVRRDETLQDPRCVYQLLREHYARYTPAMVSSITGIAVENIQRIWKKIAAMAVPDKTMTILYALGWTQHSIGSQIIRTAAMVQLLLGNMGMPGGGVNALRGHSNIQGLTDLGLLSQLLPGYMTLANAKEQDYRAYIDKRTKQPTVEGQVSYWKNYEKFH
;
A
#
# COMPACT_ATOMS: atom_id res chain seq x y z
N ASP A 1 -15.93 11.61 5.50
CA ASP A 1 -14.71 10.87 5.82
C ASP A 1 -14.88 10.16 7.16
N GLY A 2 -14.27 8.97 7.32
CA GLY A 2 -14.40 8.18 8.54
C GLY A 2 -13.64 8.78 9.72
N LEU A 3 -14.18 8.59 10.92
CA LEU A 3 -13.53 9.00 12.17
C LEU A 3 -12.71 7.84 12.74
N PHE A 4 -11.46 8.10 13.11
CA PHE A 4 -10.59 7.11 13.70
C PHE A 4 -10.72 7.01 15.22
N SER A 5 -10.63 5.80 15.73
CA SER A 5 -10.36 5.50 17.14
C SER A 5 -8.91 5.03 17.33
N GLY A 6 -8.47 4.93 18.58
CA GLY A 6 -7.16 4.38 18.93
C GLY A 6 -5.96 5.29 18.69
N TYR A 7 -6.17 6.55 18.35
CA TYR A 7 -5.10 7.54 18.29
C TYR A 7 -4.95 8.25 19.64
N ASP A 8 -3.74 8.27 20.16
CA ASP A 8 -3.36 9.00 21.38
C ASP A 8 -2.57 10.25 20.97
N GLU A 9 -3.17 11.42 21.16
CA GLU A 9 -2.55 12.71 20.84
C GLU A 9 -1.31 13.01 21.69
N SER A 10 -1.31 12.57 22.95
CA SER A 10 -0.23 12.87 23.87
C SER A 10 1.08 12.16 23.50
N THR A 11 0.98 10.92 23.07
CA THR A 11 2.12 10.11 22.61
C THR A 11 2.31 10.17 21.10
N ARG A 12 1.35 10.74 20.37
CA ARG A 12 1.28 10.78 18.91
C ARG A 12 1.45 9.38 18.28
N SER A 13 0.83 8.41 18.90
CA SER A 13 0.91 7.01 18.49
C SER A 13 -0.48 6.39 18.30
N TYR A 14 -0.52 5.29 17.57
CA TYR A 14 -1.73 4.50 17.37
C TYR A 14 -1.62 3.20 18.16
N ASP A 15 -2.64 2.88 18.91
CA ASP A 15 -2.84 1.52 19.39
C ASP A 15 -3.40 0.67 18.25
N LYS A 16 -2.56 -0.19 17.70
CA LYS A 16 -2.93 -1.02 16.56
C LYS A 16 -3.98 -2.09 16.88
N GLN A 17 -4.21 -2.40 18.15
CA GLN A 17 -5.22 -3.38 18.55
C GLN A 17 -6.62 -2.75 18.62
N SER A 18 -6.69 -1.48 19.01
CA SER A 18 -7.92 -0.71 19.04
C SER A 18 -8.11 0.22 17.85
N TRP A 19 -7.15 0.25 16.94
CA TRP A 19 -7.18 1.13 15.78
C TRP A 19 -8.22 0.67 14.76
N MET A 20 -9.31 1.38 14.69
CA MET A 20 -10.40 1.16 13.74
C MET A 20 -11.19 2.46 13.53
N TYR A 21 -12.14 2.44 12.62
CA TYR A 21 -13.10 3.52 12.54
C TYR A 21 -14.08 3.47 13.72
N GLU A 22 -14.50 4.64 14.18
CA GLU A 22 -15.61 4.73 15.12
C GLU A 22 -16.89 4.23 14.46
N MET A 23 -17.62 3.37 15.16
CA MET A 23 -18.90 2.85 14.69
C MET A 23 -20.05 3.65 15.30
N GLY A 24 -21.07 3.93 14.50
CA GLY A 24 -22.33 4.48 14.98
C GLY A 24 -23.23 3.40 15.59
N ASP A 25 -24.30 3.81 16.25
CA ASP A 25 -25.31 2.92 16.82
C ASP A 25 -26.06 2.12 15.74
N ASP A 26 -26.04 2.60 14.51
CA ASP A 26 -26.58 1.97 13.32
C ASP A 26 -25.69 0.84 12.72
N GLY A 27 -24.52 0.62 13.32
CA GLY A 27 -23.54 -0.36 12.86
C GLY A 27 -22.70 0.07 11.65
N PHE A 28 -22.83 1.33 11.22
CA PHE A 28 -21.99 1.88 10.14
C PHE A 28 -20.87 2.77 10.70
N VAL A 29 -19.84 2.97 9.89
CA VAL A 29 -18.73 3.86 10.22
C VAL A 29 -19.26 5.29 10.37
N ARG A 30 -18.95 5.93 11.51
CA ARG A 30 -19.22 7.36 11.69
C ARG A 30 -18.41 8.17 10.69
N ARG A 31 -19.06 9.10 10.03
CA ARG A 31 -18.47 9.93 8.99
C ARG A 31 -18.69 11.40 9.29
N ASP A 32 -17.70 12.19 8.93
CA ASP A 32 -17.83 13.64 8.81
C ASP A 32 -17.84 14.02 7.33
N GLU A 33 -18.99 14.47 6.83
CA GLU A 33 -19.15 14.91 5.44
C GLU A 33 -18.54 16.30 5.22
N THR A 34 -18.41 17.08 6.30
CA THR A 34 -17.82 18.42 6.23
C THR A 34 -16.29 18.41 6.18
N LEU A 35 -15.66 17.32 6.56
CA LEU A 35 -14.21 17.16 6.69
C LEU A 35 -13.57 18.12 7.71
N GLN A 36 -14.35 18.58 8.71
CA GLN A 36 -13.87 19.51 9.72
C GLN A 36 -13.56 18.87 11.08
N ASP A 37 -14.09 17.68 11.36
CA ASP A 37 -13.77 16.97 12.59
C ASP A 37 -12.26 16.66 12.64
N PRO A 38 -11.55 17.07 13.71
CA PRO A 38 -10.09 16.86 13.80
C PRO A 38 -9.69 15.39 13.80
N ARG A 39 -10.61 14.47 14.08
CA ARG A 39 -10.36 13.01 14.07
C ARG A 39 -10.66 12.38 12.72
N CYS A 40 -11.21 13.11 11.75
CA CYS A 40 -11.41 12.55 10.43
C CYS A 40 -10.05 12.34 9.72
N VAL A 41 -9.97 11.30 8.90
CA VAL A 41 -8.73 10.91 8.18
C VAL A 41 -8.12 12.09 7.44
N TYR A 42 -8.94 12.90 6.81
CA TYR A 42 -8.48 14.06 6.04
C TYR A 42 -7.77 15.10 6.91
N GLN A 43 -8.29 15.42 8.10
CA GLN A 43 -7.65 16.39 8.99
C GLN A 43 -6.35 15.83 9.60
N LEU A 44 -6.36 14.57 10.02
CA LEU A 44 -5.14 13.90 10.48
C LEU A 44 -4.05 13.88 9.41
N LEU A 45 -4.43 13.65 8.16
CA LEU A 45 -3.50 13.68 7.03
C LEU A 45 -2.95 15.09 6.78
N ARG A 46 -3.81 16.11 6.79
CA ARG A 46 -3.40 17.53 6.64
C ARG A 46 -2.40 17.93 7.71
N GLU A 47 -2.70 17.64 8.97
CA GLU A 47 -1.80 17.95 10.09
C GLU A 47 -0.46 17.24 9.94
N HIS A 48 -0.49 15.94 9.62
CA HIS A 48 0.74 15.17 9.42
C HIS A 48 1.63 15.76 8.34
N TYR A 49 1.08 16.19 7.21
CA TYR A 49 1.84 16.71 6.07
C TYR A 49 2.09 18.22 6.10
N ALA A 50 1.50 18.97 7.04
CA ALA A 50 1.68 20.43 7.15
C ALA A 50 3.16 20.85 7.30
N ARG A 51 3.99 19.98 7.86
CA ARG A 51 5.44 20.19 8.00
C ARG A 51 6.19 20.28 6.66
N TYR A 52 5.66 19.70 5.59
CA TYR A 52 6.30 19.69 4.27
C TYR A 52 5.88 20.91 3.46
N THR A 53 6.33 22.09 3.90
CA THR A 53 6.05 23.33 3.18
C THR A 53 6.75 23.35 1.82
N PRO A 54 6.30 24.16 0.85
CA PRO A 54 6.98 24.31 -0.45
C PRO A 54 8.46 24.70 -0.30
N ALA A 55 8.78 25.57 0.67
CA ALA A 55 10.14 25.97 0.95
C ALA A 55 11.00 24.81 1.46
N MET A 56 10.47 23.99 2.38
CA MET A 56 11.14 22.81 2.87
C MET A 56 11.38 21.78 1.75
N VAL A 57 10.35 21.52 0.93
CA VAL A 57 10.48 20.59 -0.21
C VAL A 57 11.55 21.11 -1.20
N SER A 58 11.55 22.40 -1.49
CA SER A 58 12.56 23.05 -2.33
C SER A 58 13.98 22.87 -1.78
N SER A 59 14.17 23.09 -0.48
CA SER A 59 15.50 22.94 0.16
C SER A 59 16.02 21.50 0.12
N ILE A 60 15.14 20.49 0.18
CA ILE A 60 15.52 19.09 0.15
C ILE A 60 15.78 18.60 -1.29
N THR A 61 14.95 19.03 -2.24
CA THR A 61 14.98 18.52 -3.61
C THR A 61 15.85 19.34 -4.56
N GLY A 62 16.17 20.57 -4.21
CA GLY A 62 16.83 21.53 -5.09
C GLY A 62 15.93 22.11 -6.19
N ILE A 63 14.64 21.78 -6.19
CA ILE A 63 13.67 22.28 -7.19
C ILE A 63 13.12 23.62 -6.73
N ALA A 64 13.06 24.62 -7.61
CA ALA A 64 12.50 25.93 -7.29
C ALA A 64 11.02 25.81 -6.86
N VAL A 65 10.64 26.61 -5.85
CA VAL A 65 9.28 26.59 -5.25
C VAL A 65 8.19 26.75 -6.31
N GLU A 66 8.39 27.63 -7.29
CA GLU A 66 7.42 27.91 -8.36
C GLU A 66 7.16 26.67 -9.22
N ASN A 67 8.21 25.87 -9.47
CA ASN A 67 8.09 24.63 -10.24
C ASN A 67 7.34 23.55 -9.44
N ILE A 68 7.63 23.42 -8.14
CA ILE A 68 6.91 22.50 -7.24
C ILE A 68 5.44 22.88 -7.22
N GLN A 69 5.10 24.14 -6.96
CA GLN A 69 3.71 24.61 -6.93
C GLN A 69 2.99 24.45 -8.26
N ARG A 70 3.70 24.66 -9.39
CA ARG A 70 3.13 24.45 -10.73
C ARG A 70 2.75 22.99 -10.96
N ILE A 71 3.58 22.04 -10.52
CA ILE A 71 3.29 20.61 -10.61
C ILE A 71 2.11 20.27 -9.70
N TRP A 72 2.12 20.70 -8.45
CA TRP A 72 1.04 20.42 -7.49
C TRP A 72 -0.31 20.95 -7.97
N LYS A 73 -0.36 22.14 -8.54
CA LYS A 73 -1.58 22.71 -9.13
C LYS A 73 -2.08 21.86 -10.30
N LYS A 74 -1.19 21.33 -11.15
CA LYS A 74 -1.58 20.42 -12.23
C LYS A 74 -2.15 19.11 -11.72
N ILE A 75 -1.55 18.53 -10.68
CA ILE A 75 -2.03 17.31 -10.04
C ILE A 75 -3.41 17.56 -9.41
N ALA A 76 -3.54 18.63 -8.61
CA ALA A 76 -4.79 18.97 -7.95
C ALA A 76 -5.94 19.25 -8.95
N ALA A 77 -5.64 19.77 -10.12
CA ALA A 77 -6.63 20.00 -11.18
C ALA A 77 -7.24 18.71 -11.77
N MET A 78 -6.71 17.55 -11.42
CA MET A 78 -7.28 16.26 -11.80
C MET A 78 -8.33 15.74 -10.80
N ALA A 79 -8.54 16.42 -9.67
CA ALA A 79 -9.54 16.07 -8.66
C ALA A 79 -10.96 16.51 -9.09
N VAL A 80 -11.39 16.12 -10.26
CA VAL A 80 -12.72 16.39 -10.83
C VAL A 80 -13.29 15.14 -11.48
N PRO A 81 -14.63 14.95 -11.51
CA PRO A 81 -15.24 13.68 -11.91
C PRO A 81 -14.91 13.21 -13.34
N ASP A 82 -14.59 14.12 -14.24
CA ASP A 82 -14.35 13.87 -15.67
C ASP A 82 -12.87 13.74 -16.04
N LYS A 83 -11.97 13.80 -15.06
CA LYS A 83 -10.53 13.70 -15.30
C LYS A 83 -9.91 12.63 -14.43
N THR A 84 -8.91 11.97 -14.98
CA THR A 84 -8.09 11.01 -14.26
C THR A 84 -6.61 11.26 -14.53
N MET A 85 -5.80 10.82 -13.58
CA MET A 85 -4.35 10.83 -13.67
C MET A 85 -3.83 9.47 -13.22
N THR A 86 -2.87 8.91 -13.94
CA THR A 86 -2.14 7.74 -13.48
C THR A 86 -0.74 8.12 -13.03
N ILE A 87 -0.22 7.41 -12.05
CA ILE A 87 1.18 7.48 -11.65
C ILE A 87 1.89 6.25 -12.15
N LEU A 88 2.90 6.45 -12.99
CA LEU A 88 3.75 5.39 -13.52
C LEU A 88 5.07 5.39 -12.76
N TYR A 89 5.50 4.23 -12.29
CA TYR A 89 6.76 4.10 -11.57
C TYR A 89 7.48 2.78 -11.92
N ALA A 90 8.73 2.70 -11.56
CA ALA A 90 9.54 1.50 -11.73
C ALA A 90 10.58 1.38 -10.60
N LEU A 91 11.72 0.80 -10.89
CA LEU A 91 12.77 0.45 -9.93
C LEU A 91 13.37 1.64 -9.17
N GLY A 92 13.35 2.85 -9.72
CA GLY A 92 13.81 4.05 -9.02
C GLY A 92 13.06 4.33 -7.71
N TRP A 93 11.78 3.90 -7.60
CA TRP A 93 11.04 3.96 -6.35
C TRP A 93 11.17 2.67 -5.54
N THR A 94 11.01 1.51 -6.17
CA THR A 94 10.99 0.22 -5.44
C THR A 94 12.35 -0.12 -4.81
N GLN A 95 13.45 0.23 -5.45
CA GLN A 95 14.79 -0.04 -4.97
C GLN A 95 15.36 1.06 -4.07
N HIS A 96 14.55 2.02 -3.69
CA HIS A 96 14.90 3.02 -2.70
C HIS A 96 14.72 2.48 -1.28
N SER A 97 15.56 2.89 -0.32
CA SER A 97 15.47 2.45 1.08
C SER A 97 14.11 2.72 1.74
N ILE A 98 13.39 3.75 1.27
CA ILE A 98 12.04 4.10 1.69
C ILE A 98 11.00 3.89 0.57
N GLY A 99 11.27 2.99 -0.36
CA GLY A 99 10.44 2.78 -1.56
C GLY A 99 8.97 2.47 -1.24
N SER A 100 8.71 1.67 -0.22
CA SER A 100 7.34 1.36 0.21
C SER A 100 6.58 2.61 0.65
N GLN A 101 7.22 3.54 1.36
CA GLN A 101 6.60 4.80 1.76
C GLN A 101 6.34 5.72 0.57
N ILE A 102 7.26 5.80 -0.38
CA ILE A 102 7.08 6.57 -1.62
C ILE A 102 5.85 6.09 -2.38
N ILE A 103 5.75 4.78 -2.63
CA ILE A 103 4.64 4.19 -3.37
C ILE A 103 3.32 4.34 -2.60
N ARG A 104 3.34 4.17 -1.28
CA ARG A 104 2.16 4.42 -0.43
C ARG A 104 1.69 5.88 -0.52
N THR A 105 2.61 6.84 -0.51
CA THR A 105 2.28 8.26 -0.68
C THR A 105 1.66 8.53 -2.05
N ALA A 106 2.15 7.91 -3.10
CA ALA A 106 1.55 7.98 -4.42
C ALA A 106 0.10 7.42 -4.44
N ALA A 107 -0.14 6.32 -3.73
CA ALA A 107 -1.50 5.77 -3.57
C ALA A 107 -2.42 6.73 -2.80
N MET A 108 -1.92 7.38 -1.74
CA MET A 108 -2.68 8.41 -1.02
C MET A 108 -3.07 9.58 -1.92
N VAL A 109 -2.18 10.04 -2.80
CA VAL A 109 -2.50 11.09 -3.78
C VAL A 109 -3.63 10.63 -4.70
N GLN A 110 -3.59 9.41 -5.19
CA GLN A 110 -4.64 8.86 -6.04
C GLN A 110 -6.00 8.75 -5.32
N LEU A 111 -6.00 8.40 -4.04
CA LEU A 111 -7.22 8.39 -3.21
C LEU A 111 -7.79 9.81 -3.02
N LEU A 112 -6.93 10.80 -2.73
CA LEU A 112 -7.34 12.20 -2.57
C LEU A 112 -7.91 12.80 -3.86
N LEU A 113 -7.42 12.36 -5.02
CA LEU A 113 -7.92 12.80 -6.33
C LEU A 113 -9.20 12.07 -6.76
N GLY A 114 -9.62 11.03 -6.03
CA GLY A 114 -10.76 10.19 -6.43
C GLY A 114 -10.50 9.32 -7.65
N ASN A 115 -9.24 9.07 -8.01
CA ASN A 115 -8.85 8.35 -9.23
C ASN A 115 -8.83 6.82 -9.09
N MET A 116 -8.92 6.31 -7.85
CA MET A 116 -8.91 4.85 -7.64
C MET A 116 -10.20 4.23 -8.19
N GLY A 117 -10.06 3.21 -9.03
CA GLY A 117 -11.18 2.57 -9.71
C GLY A 117 -11.70 3.30 -10.95
N MET A 118 -11.17 4.48 -11.26
CA MET A 118 -11.52 5.20 -12.48
C MET A 118 -10.66 4.72 -13.67
N PRO A 119 -11.23 4.58 -14.87
CA PRO A 119 -10.45 4.27 -16.07
C PRO A 119 -9.31 5.28 -16.28
N GLY A 120 -8.09 4.78 -16.41
CA GLY A 120 -6.88 5.61 -16.54
C GLY A 120 -6.31 6.16 -15.25
N GLY A 121 -6.93 5.87 -14.09
CA GLY A 121 -6.39 6.21 -12.77
C GLY A 121 -5.48 5.12 -12.19
N GLY A 122 -4.90 5.40 -11.03
CA GLY A 122 -4.15 4.43 -10.24
C GLY A 122 -2.64 4.63 -10.21
N VAL A 123 -1.96 3.70 -9.54
CA VAL A 123 -0.50 3.65 -9.41
C VAL A 123 -0.01 2.38 -10.11
N ASN A 124 0.78 2.53 -11.16
CA ASN A 124 1.11 1.46 -12.09
C ASN A 124 2.62 1.23 -12.17
N ALA A 125 3.05 0.03 -11.84
CA ALA A 125 4.43 -0.39 -12.03
C ALA A 125 4.70 -0.71 -13.50
N LEU A 126 5.68 -0.05 -14.11
CA LEU A 126 6.06 -0.23 -15.51
C LEU A 126 6.87 -1.50 -15.76
N ARG A 127 6.89 -2.47 -14.97
CA ARG A 127 7.57 -3.76 -15.12
C ARG A 127 8.81 -3.70 -16.06
N GLY A 128 10.01 -3.84 -15.51
CA GLY A 128 11.24 -3.80 -16.33
C GLY A 128 11.56 -5.14 -16.99
N HIS A 129 11.52 -6.23 -16.22
CA HIS A 129 11.88 -7.56 -16.71
C HIS A 129 10.70 -8.27 -17.37
N SER A 130 10.89 -8.83 -18.55
CA SER A 130 9.88 -9.62 -19.25
C SER A 130 9.45 -10.83 -18.43
N ASN A 131 8.14 -10.96 -18.24
CA ASN A 131 7.52 -12.08 -17.52
C ASN A 131 8.13 -12.38 -16.13
N ILE A 132 8.50 -11.33 -15.38
CA ILE A 132 9.13 -11.50 -14.05
C ILE A 132 8.25 -12.30 -13.08
N GLN A 133 6.93 -12.13 -13.15
CA GLN A 133 6.01 -12.89 -12.31
C GLN A 133 6.01 -14.39 -12.67
N GLY A 134 6.04 -14.74 -13.94
CA GLY A 134 6.19 -16.13 -14.36
C GLY A 134 7.51 -16.75 -13.90
N LEU A 135 8.60 -15.98 -13.92
CA LEU A 135 9.88 -16.43 -13.36
C LEU A 135 9.81 -16.71 -11.85
N THR A 136 9.15 -15.82 -11.10
CA THR A 136 8.97 -16.01 -9.65
C THR A 136 8.01 -17.15 -9.32
N ASP A 137 6.96 -17.35 -10.14
CA ASP A 137 6.03 -18.49 -10.01
C ASP A 137 6.77 -19.83 -10.17
N LEU A 138 7.76 -19.87 -11.05
CA LEU A 138 8.60 -21.07 -11.27
C LEU A 138 9.75 -21.20 -10.26
N GLY A 139 9.89 -20.27 -9.32
CA GLY A 139 10.93 -20.31 -8.30
C GLY A 139 12.36 -20.11 -8.84
N LEU A 140 12.52 -19.31 -9.90
CA LEU A 140 13.85 -19.05 -10.49
C LEU A 140 14.69 -18.03 -9.70
N LEU A 141 14.16 -17.45 -8.65
CA LEU A 141 14.92 -16.63 -7.71
C LEU A 141 15.53 -17.51 -6.61
N SER A 142 16.75 -17.22 -6.23
CA SER A 142 17.54 -18.03 -5.29
C SER A 142 16.90 -18.24 -3.92
N GLN A 143 15.99 -17.35 -3.50
CA GLN A 143 15.32 -17.40 -2.21
C GLN A 143 13.91 -18.00 -2.26
N LEU A 144 13.44 -18.44 -3.43
CA LEU A 144 12.08 -18.96 -3.60
C LEU A 144 12.08 -20.35 -4.24
N LEU A 145 11.12 -21.13 -3.82
CA LEU A 145 10.69 -22.36 -4.51
C LEU A 145 9.39 -22.08 -5.29
N PRO A 146 9.01 -22.95 -6.25
CA PRO A 146 7.75 -22.81 -6.96
C PRO A 146 6.58 -22.59 -6.01
N GLY A 147 5.59 -21.76 -6.41
CA GLY A 147 4.47 -21.39 -5.56
C GLY A 147 4.80 -20.39 -4.45
N TYR A 148 5.90 -19.64 -4.60
CA TYR A 148 6.36 -18.62 -3.64
C TYR A 148 6.73 -19.16 -2.26
N MET A 149 7.06 -20.44 -2.16
CA MET A 149 7.58 -20.98 -0.90
C MET A 149 9.02 -20.49 -0.67
N THR A 150 9.27 -20.01 0.53
CA THR A 150 10.62 -19.65 0.96
C THR A 150 11.43 -20.89 1.33
N LEU A 151 12.75 -20.81 1.21
CA LEU A 151 13.63 -21.88 1.63
C LEU A 151 13.44 -22.24 3.10
N ALA A 152 13.71 -23.50 3.45
CA ALA A 152 13.69 -23.98 4.83
C ALA A 152 14.73 -23.24 5.67
N ASN A 153 14.47 -23.10 6.96
CA ASN A 153 15.43 -22.58 7.94
C ASN A 153 15.74 -23.62 9.01
N ALA A 154 16.73 -23.34 9.85
CA ALA A 154 17.23 -24.27 10.85
C ALA A 154 16.20 -24.74 11.90
N LYS A 155 15.02 -24.13 11.99
CA LYS A 155 13.94 -24.56 12.89
C LYS A 155 13.02 -25.60 12.28
N GLU A 156 13.10 -25.80 10.97
CA GLU A 156 12.31 -26.77 10.20
C GLU A 156 13.18 -28.00 9.97
N GLN A 157 13.18 -28.92 10.92
CA GLN A 157 14.10 -30.05 10.98
C GLN A 157 13.74 -31.23 10.08
N ASP A 158 12.51 -31.26 9.57
CA ASP A 158 12.05 -32.29 8.67
C ASP A 158 11.09 -31.70 7.62
N TYR A 159 10.85 -32.50 6.57
CA TYR A 159 10.03 -32.10 5.44
C TYR A 159 8.59 -31.78 5.84
N ARG A 160 7.98 -32.54 6.74
CA ARG A 160 6.61 -32.33 7.18
C ARG A 160 6.47 -31.02 7.94
N ALA A 161 7.34 -30.77 8.91
CA ALA A 161 7.35 -29.51 9.65
C ALA A 161 7.52 -28.29 8.72
N TYR A 162 8.35 -28.42 7.68
CA TYR A 162 8.52 -27.39 6.66
C TYR A 162 7.23 -27.15 5.85
N ILE A 163 6.63 -28.20 5.28
CA ILE A 163 5.44 -28.10 4.44
C ILE A 163 4.24 -27.58 5.23
N ASP A 164 3.98 -28.10 6.41
CA ASP A 164 2.84 -27.70 7.22
C ASP A 164 2.89 -26.23 7.63
N LYS A 165 4.08 -25.74 7.93
CA LYS A 165 4.29 -24.34 8.30
C LYS A 165 4.20 -23.36 7.13
N ARG A 166 4.70 -23.77 5.96
CA ARG A 166 4.84 -22.89 4.78
C ARG A 166 3.65 -22.96 3.84
N THR A 167 2.91 -24.05 3.87
CA THR A 167 1.75 -24.23 2.99
C THR A 167 0.52 -23.55 3.58
N LYS A 168 -0.08 -22.63 2.84
CA LYS A 168 -1.36 -22.06 3.22
C LYS A 168 -2.44 -23.12 3.18
N GLN A 169 -3.24 -23.19 4.22
CA GLN A 169 -4.43 -24.03 4.22
C GLN A 169 -5.46 -23.48 3.22
N PRO A 170 -6.17 -24.34 2.51
CA PRO A 170 -7.29 -23.92 1.69
C PRO A 170 -8.33 -23.17 2.51
N THR A 171 -8.82 -22.05 1.98
CA THR A 171 -9.86 -21.23 2.62
C THR A 171 -11.25 -21.49 2.06
N VAL A 172 -11.34 -22.25 0.97
CA VAL A 172 -12.58 -22.60 0.29
C VAL A 172 -12.63 -24.12 0.13
N GLU A 173 -13.80 -24.72 0.35
CA GLU A 173 -14.02 -26.16 0.13
C GLU A 173 -13.66 -26.54 -1.31
N GLY A 174 -12.97 -27.66 -1.47
CA GLY A 174 -12.49 -28.13 -2.76
C GLY A 174 -11.19 -27.50 -3.27
N GLN A 175 -10.71 -26.44 -2.63
CA GLN A 175 -9.41 -25.88 -2.95
C GLN A 175 -8.28 -26.80 -2.47
N VAL A 176 -7.34 -27.11 -3.34
CA VAL A 176 -6.17 -27.94 -3.02
C VAL A 176 -4.93 -27.06 -2.91
N SER A 177 -4.18 -27.21 -1.83
CA SER A 177 -2.87 -26.56 -1.71
C SER A 177 -1.93 -27.09 -2.79
N TYR A 178 -1.22 -26.18 -3.47
CA TYR A 178 -0.24 -26.51 -4.50
C TYR A 178 0.76 -27.59 -4.00
N TRP A 179 1.33 -27.39 -2.83
CA TRP A 179 2.36 -28.31 -2.30
C TRP A 179 1.80 -29.64 -1.82
N LYS A 180 0.64 -29.67 -1.22
CA LYS A 180 -0.06 -30.94 -0.89
C LYS A 180 -0.41 -31.74 -2.14
N ASN A 181 -0.75 -31.02 -3.22
CA ASN A 181 -1.02 -31.67 -4.49
C ASN A 181 0.28 -32.16 -5.15
N TYR A 182 1.35 -31.35 -5.11
CA TYR A 182 2.67 -31.71 -5.60
C TYR A 182 3.21 -32.96 -4.91
N GLU A 183 3.13 -33.01 -3.57
CA GLU A 183 3.54 -34.16 -2.77
C GLU A 183 2.81 -35.45 -3.14
N LYS A 184 1.56 -35.35 -3.58
CA LYS A 184 0.75 -36.51 -3.98
C LYS A 184 1.27 -37.18 -5.25
N PHE A 185 1.98 -36.46 -6.11
CA PHE A 185 2.45 -36.91 -7.42
C PHE A 185 3.95 -37.18 -7.47
N HIS A 186 4.69 -36.88 -6.42
CA HIS A 186 6.12 -37.08 -6.25
C HIS A 186 6.46 -37.83 -4.96
#